data_215a6b2ce56f43bb9d6bbca4924591c0
#
_entry.id   215a6b2ce56f43bb9d6bbca4924591c0
#
_cell.length_a   1.000
_cell.length_b   1.000
_cell.length_c   1.000
_cell.angle_alpha   90.00
_cell.angle_beta   90.00
_cell.angle_gamma   90.00
#
_symmetry.space_group_name_H-M   'P 1'
#
loop_
_entity.id
_entity.type
_entity.pdbx_description
1 polymer ?
#
loop_
_entity_poly.entity_id
_entity_poly.type
_entity_poly.pdbx_seq_one_letter_code
_entity_poly.pdbx_strand_id
1 'polypeptide(L)'
;MKSILIIEDDVFLGDVLLERLKKEDFRVYLSRDGVEGLEKIKKLKPDLILLDIILPNMNGYEILEAKQKDPEIEKIPVIVISNSGQPVEINRALELGVKDYFVKAQFDPEEVLVKVRAFLKNNSVQESESAGGESLKPLSGQLIGKKIMLVEDDSFLSDIIARKLSAEKCLLAHAKDAEEALGMVEKEMPDMILLDILLPGKSGFELLESLKGNPKVKNIPVVLLSNLGQKSDIEKGKKLGAVRFLIKATLSLDEVIGQIEEVLTETKK
;
A
#
# COMPACT_ATOMS: atom_id res chain seq x y z
N MET A 1 -23.51 8.48 6.54
CA MET A 1 -22.35 9.37 6.39
C MET A 1 -21.23 8.78 7.22
N LYS A 2 -20.12 8.40 6.59
CA LYS A 2 -18.97 7.79 7.25
C LYS A 2 -18.23 8.83 8.11
N SER A 3 -17.71 8.38 9.25
CA SER A 3 -17.03 9.24 10.23
C SER A 3 -15.54 8.94 10.29
N ILE A 4 -14.71 9.98 10.31
CA ILE A 4 -13.25 9.91 10.37
C ILE A 4 -12.75 10.68 11.57
N LEU A 5 -11.88 10.08 12.36
CA LEU A 5 -11.16 10.77 13.43
C LEU A 5 -9.71 10.97 13.01
N ILE A 6 -9.25 12.20 13.00
CA ILE A 6 -7.85 12.59 12.79
C ILE A 6 -7.25 12.83 14.18
N ILE A 7 -6.09 12.23 14.45
CA ILE A 7 -5.29 12.46 15.66
C ILE A 7 -3.91 12.92 15.18
N GLU A 8 -3.69 14.23 15.25
CA GLU A 8 -2.55 14.93 14.64
C GLU A 8 -2.27 16.21 15.41
N ASP A 9 -1.06 16.37 15.96
CA ASP A 9 -0.70 17.55 16.75
C ASP A 9 -0.25 18.73 15.88
N ASP A 10 0.28 18.49 14.69
CA ASP A 10 0.60 19.54 13.74
C ASP A 10 -0.68 20.28 13.33
N VAL A 11 -0.72 21.57 13.70
CA VAL A 11 -1.91 22.43 13.49
C VAL A 11 -2.22 22.58 12.01
N PHE A 12 -1.21 22.81 11.19
CA PHE A 12 -1.38 23.02 9.75
C PHE A 12 -1.88 21.75 9.06
N LEU A 13 -1.18 20.63 9.28
CA LEU A 13 -1.53 19.36 8.66
C LEU A 13 -2.91 18.85 9.09
N GLY A 14 -3.19 18.90 10.39
CA GLY A 14 -4.51 18.50 10.93
C GLY A 14 -5.64 19.32 10.35
N ASP A 15 -5.47 20.64 10.18
CA ASP A 15 -6.51 21.51 9.61
C ASP A 15 -6.66 21.28 8.09
N VAL A 16 -5.57 21.08 7.34
CA VAL A 16 -5.61 20.75 5.91
C VAL A 16 -6.39 19.45 5.69
N LEU A 17 -6.08 18.40 6.45
CA LEU A 17 -6.80 17.12 6.37
C LEU A 17 -8.27 17.27 6.74
N LEU A 18 -8.56 17.98 7.83
CA LEU A 18 -9.92 18.22 8.30
C LEU A 18 -10.77 18.89 7.22
N GLU A 19 -10.28 20.02 6.68
CA GLU A 19 -10.99 20.78 5.65
C GLU A 19 -11.14 19.98 4.34
N ARG A 20 -10.13 19.22 3.97
CA ARG A 20 -10.16 18.41 2.76
C ARG A 20 -11.16 17.27 2.84
N LEU A 21 -11.17 16.54 3.95
CA LEU A 21 -12.08 15.42 4.16
C LEU A 21 -13.53 15.89 4.39
N LYS A 22 -13.76 17.05 5.02
CA LYS A 22 -15.10 17.63 5.15
C LYS A 22 -15.76 17.96 3.81
N LYS A 23 -14.99 18.33 2.78
CA LYS A 23 -15.52 18.60 1.42
C LYS A 23 -16.04 17.35 0.72
N GLU A 24 -15.80 16.17 1.26
CA GLU A 24 -16.09 14.87 0.67
C GLU A 24 -17.25 14.12 1.36
N ASP A 25 -18.16 14.82 1.99
CA ASP A 25 -19.31 14.25 2.70
C ASP A 25 -18.93 13.29 3.86
N PHE A 26 -17.72 13.42 4.42
CA PHE A 26 -17.35 12.73 5.66
C PHE A 26 -17.68 13.57 6.89
N ARG A 27 -18.06 12.89 7.97
CA ARG A 27 -18.11 13.51 9.30
C ARG A 27 -16.73 13.41 9.92
N VAL A 28 -16.00 14.53 9.99
CA VAL A 28 -14.60 14.54 10.42
C VAL A 28 -14.46 15.18 11.79
N TYR A 29 -13.70 14.50 12.64
CA TYR A 29 -13.31 14.96 13.97
C TYR A 29 -11.79 15.09 14.03
N LEU A 30 -11.30 16.00 14.86
CA LEU A 30 -9.88 16.24 15.06
C LEU A 30 -9.54 16.20 16.55
N SER A 31 -8.42 15.56 16.88
CA SER A 31 -7.74 15.64 18.18
C SER A 31 -6.28 16.01 17.97
N ARG A 32 -5.72 16.81 18.85
CA ARG A 32 -4.31 17.21 18.80
C ARG A 32 -3.48 16.59 19.92
N ASP A 33 -4.06 15.66 20.63
CA ASP A 33 -3.48 15.02 21.81
C ASP A 33 -3.85 13.54 21.81
N GLY A 34 -2.90 12.69 22.18
CA GLY A 34 -3.09 11.24 22.14
C GLY A 34 -4.10 10.72 23.16
N VAL A 35 -4.14 11.31 24.36
CA VAL A 35 -5.12 10.92 25.42
C VAL A 35 -6.52 11.31 24.98
N GLU A 36 -6.71 12.56 24.55
CA GLU A 36 -7.98 13.02 23.99
C GLU A 36 -8.39 12.19 22.77
N GLY A 37 -7.42 11.82 21.93
CA GLY A 37 -7.62 10.97 20.77
C GLY A 37 -8.21 9.61 21.14
N LEU A 38 -7.62 8.93 22.11
CA LEU A 38 -8.11 7.63 22.60
C LEU A 38 -9.51 7.75 23.22
N GLU A 39 -9.80 8.82 23.98
CA GLU A 39 -11.14 9.07 24.51
C GLU A 39 -12.16 9.27 23.39
N LYS A 40 -11.80 10.03 22.34
CA LYS A 40 -12.65 10.22 21.17
C LYS A 40 -12.86 8.93 20.38
N ILE A 41 -11.87 8.06 20.26
CA ILE A 41 -12.04 6.72 19.63
C ILE A 41 -13.14 5.95 20.34
N LYS A 42 -13.06 5.86 21.69
CA LYS A 42 -14.04 5.12 22.51
C LYS A 42 -15.45 5.71 22.42
N LYS A 43 -15.56 7.03 22.46
CA LYS A 43 -16.82 7.75 22.46
C LYS A 43 -17.51 7.77 21.10
N LEU A 44 -16.75 8.02 20.03
CA LEU A 44 -17.28 8.26 18.69
C LEU A 44 -17.37 6.98 17.86
N LYS A 45 -16.54 6.00 18.12
CA LYS A 45 -16.37 4.76 17.35
C LYS A 45 -16.34 5.06 15.84
N PRO A 46 -15.34 5.83 15.36
CA PRO A 46 -15.30 6.28 13.97
C PRO A 46 -15.14 5.10 12.99
N ASP A 47 -15.56 5.31 11.74
CA ASP A 47 -15.37 4.32 10.67
C ASP A 47 -13.91 4.20 10.23
N LEU A 48 -13.07 5.22 10.49
CA LEU A 48 -11.65 5.25 10.18
C LEU A 48 -10.92 6.22 11.12
N ILE A 49 -9.70 5.85 11.50
CA ILE A 49 -8.78 6.72 12.26
C ILE A 49 -7.58 7.03 11.36
N LEU A 50 -7.24 8.32 11.25
CA LEU A 50 -5.96 8.81 10.74
C LEU A 50 -5.12 9.19 11.96
N LEU A 51 -3.98 8.54 12.15
CA LEU A 51 -3.21 8.60 13.39
C LEU A 51 -1.76 9.00 13.15
N ASP A 52 -1.32 10.10 13.75
CA ASP A 52 0.11 10.35 13.90
C ASP A 52 0.71 9.48 15.02
N ILE A 53 1.97 9.10 14.83
CA ILE A 53 2.74 8.37 15.83
C ILE A 53 3.31 9.31 16.89
N ILE A 54 3.77 10.49 16.49
CA ILE A 54 4.40 11.44 17.41
C ILE A 54 3.35 12.41 17.90
N LEU A 55 2.81 12.14 19.07
CA LEU A 55 1.76 12.94 19.70
C LEU A 55 2.14 13.30 21.13
N PRO A 56 1.65 14.44 21.66
CA PRO A 56 1.81 14.78 23.06
C PRO A 56 0.99 13.86 23.99
N ASN A 57 1.47 13.69 25.20
CA ASN A 57 0.89 12.94 26.32
C ASN A 57 0.75 11.42 26.11
N MET A 58 0.33 10.94 24.94
CA MET A 58 0.24 9.53 24.57
C MET A 58 0.60 9.38 23.10
N ASN A 59 1.65 8.62 22.77
CA ASN A 59 2.06 8.42 21.38
C ASN A 59 1.13 7.47 20.61
N GLY A 60 1.23 7.46 19.29
CA GLY A 60 0.35 6.66 18.42
C GLY A 60 0.46 5.16 18.68
N TYR A 61 1.63 4.65 19.04
CA TYR A 61 1.79 3.23 19.39
C TYR A 61 1.03 2.85 20.65
N GLU A 62 1.07 3.70 21.68
CA GLU A 62 0.32 3.48 22.93
C GLU A 62 -1.20 3.49 22.67
N ILE A 63 -1.67 4.35 21.74
CA ILE A 63 -3.07 4.35 21.29
C ILE A 63 -3.41 3.03 20.58
N LEU A 64 -2.55 2.54 19.69
CA LEU A 64 -2.74 1.27 18.97
C LEU A 64 -2.78 0.08 19.93
N GLU A 65 -1.85 0.04 20.89
CA GLU A 65 -1.81 -1.00 21.94
C GLU A 65 -3.05 -0.96 22.85
N ALA A 66 -3.51 0.23 23.22
CA ALA A 66 -4.73 0.40 24.02
C ALA A 66 -5.97 -0.04 23.23
N LYS A 67 -6.01 0.30 21.94
CA LYS A 67 -7.08 -0.09 21.03
C LYS A 67 -7.16 -1.60 20.86
N GLN A 68 -6.04 -2.29 20.73
CA GLN A 68 -5.94 -3.73 20.54
C GLN A 68 -6.48 -4.51 21.78
N LYS A 69 -6.37 -3.91 22.97
CA LYS A 69 -6.85 -4.50 24.23
C LYS A 69 -8.34 -4.26 24.51
N ASP A 70 -9.01 -3.44 23.71
CA ASP A 70 -10.40 -3.04 23.92
C ASP A 70 -11.29 -3.61 22.80
N PRO A 71 -12.10 -4.67 23.08
CA PRO A 71 -12.92 -5.34 22.05
C PRO A 71 -13.94 -4.43 21.35
N GLU A 72 -14.30 -3.29 21.98
CA GLU A 72 -15.27 -2.37 21.41
C GLU A 72 -14.68 -1.50 20.29
N ILE A 73 -13.36 -1.30 20.29
CA ILE A 73 -12.65 -0.43 19.37
C ILE A 73 -11.53 -1.14 18.58
N GLU A 74 -11.21 -2.39 18.93
CA GLU A 74 -10.10 -3.13 18.27
C GLU A 74 -10.26 -3.20 16.74
N LYS A 75 -11.49 -3.35 16.26
CA LYS A 75 -11.80 -3.54 14.84
C LYS A 75 -11.83 -2.23 14.04
N ILE A 76 -11.81 -1.08 14.71
CA ILE A 76 -11.79 0.21 13.99
C ILE A 76 -10.50 0.31 13.20
N PRO A 77 -10.56 0.51 11.88
CA PRO A 77 -9.37 0.60 11.05
C PRO A 77 -8.56 1.86 11.33
N VAL A 78 -7.24 1.73 11.24
CA VAL A 78 -6.30 2.83 11.43
C VAL A 78 -5.38 2.94 10.22
N ILE A 79 -5.20 4.14 9.74
CA ILE A 79 -4.16 4.55 8.80
C ILE A 79 -3.20 5.45 9.57
N VAL A 80 -1.92 5.12 9.57
CA VAL A 80 -0.89 5.93 10.22
C VAL A 80 -0.37 6.99 9.25
N ILE A 81 -0.14 8.21 9.77
CA ILE A 81 0.50 9.32 9.05
C ILE A 81 1.66 9.78 9.93
N SER A 82 2.91 9.55 9.54
CA SER A 82 4.08 9.81 10.38
C SER A 82 5.24 10.45 9.62
N ASN A 83 6.08 11.19 10.33
CA ASN A 83 7.34 11.74 9.78
C ASN A 83 8.41 10.67 9.54
N SER A 84 8.29 9.52 10.18
CA SER A 84 9.26 8.44 10.06
C SER A 84 8.82 7.39 9.06
N GLY A 85 9.69 7.12 8.08
CA GLY A 85 9.58 6.00 7.15
C GLY A 85 10.50 4.84 7.53
N GLN A 86 10.95 4.74 8.79
CA GLN A 86 11.86 3.67 9.19
C GLN A 86 11.14 2.31 9.20
N PRO A 87 11.71 1.27 8.58
CA PRO A 87 11.10 -0.05 8.46
C PRO A 87 10.66 -0.66 9.81
N VAL A 88 11.44 -0.42 10.87
CA VAL A 88 11.14 -0.92 12.23
C VAL A 88 9.83 -0.33 12.78
N GLU A 89 9.60 0.96 12.57
CA GLU A 89 8.41 1.65 13.07
C GLU A 89 7.16 1.25 12.29
N ILE A 90 7.30 1.12 10.98
CA ILE A 90 6.21 0.69 10.12
C ILE A 90 5.82 -0.76 10.43
N ASN A 91 6.80 -1.67 10.60
CA ASN A 91 6.53 -3.05 10.98
C ASN A 91 5.78 -3.14 12.33
N ARG A 92 6.20 -2.35 13.33
CA ARG A 92 5.51 -2.28 14.62
C ARG A 92 4.06 -1.82 14.48
N ALA A 93 3.80 -0.82 13.64
CA ALA A 93 2.43 -0.34 13.37
C ALA A 93 1.57 -1.44 12.72
N LEU A 94 2.13 -2.16 11.75
CA LEU A 94 1.44 -3.27 11.07
C LEU A 94 1.13 -4.44 12.02
N GLU A 95 2.07 -4.81 12.90
CA GLU A 95 1.86 -5.82 13.96
C GLU A 95 0.72 -5.42 14.89
N LEU A 96 0.52 -4.13 15.12
CA LEU A 96 -0.58 -3.56 15.89
C LEU A 96 -1.89 -3.40 15.08
N GLY A 97 -1.96 -3.96 13.87
CA GLY A 97 -3.18 -4.04 13.06
C GLY A 97 -3.51 -2.78 12.25
N VAL A 98 -2.53 -1.89 12.03
CA VAL A 98 -2.67 -0.74 11.13
C VAL A 98 -2.92 -1.22 9.70
N LYS A 99 -3.81 -0.57 8.99
CA LYS A 99 -4.22 -0.97 7.63
C LYS A 99 -3.36 -0.35 6.54
N ASP A 100 -2.82 0.84 6.79
CA ASP A 100 -1.93 1.54 5.86
C ASP A 100 -1.04 2.54 6.62
N TYR A 101 0.05 2.97 5.99
CA TYR A 101 1.03 3.87 6.59
C TYR A 101 1.48 4.92 5.56
N PHE A 102 1.47 6.19 5.95
CA PHE A 102 1.96 7.31 5.15
C PHE A 102 3.15 7.99 5.79
N VAL A 103 4.13 8.36 4.97
CA VAL A 103 5.25 9.19 5.40
C VAL A 103 4.96 10.65 5.09
N LYS A 104 4.91 11.51 6.11
CA LYS A 104 4.57 12.94 5.96
C LYS A 104 5.50 13.70 5.00
N ALA A 105 6.75 13.30 4.86
CA ALA A 105 7.71 13.95 3.94
C ALA A 105 7.32 13.82 2.46
N GLN A 106 6.47 12.84 2.13
CA GLN A 106 5.94 12.59 0.77
C GLN A 106 4.44 12.91 0.68
N PHE A 107 3.93 13.70 1.60
CA PHE A 107 2.50 13.88 1.82
C PHE A 107 1.84 14.77 0.76
N ASP A 108 0.89 14.19 0.03
CA ASP A 108 -0.10 14.92 -0.75
C ASP A 108 -1.51 14.69 -0.14
N PRO A 109 -2.22 15.75 0.30
CA PRO A 109 -3.59 15.62 0.82
C PRO A 109 -4.57 14.92 -0.12
N GLU A 110 -4.36 15.02 -1.44
CA GLU A 110 -5.17 14.31 -2.44
C GLU A 110 -4.95 12.80 -2.37
N GLU A 111 -3.71 12.38 -2.14
CA GLU A 111 -3.35 10.97 -2.03
C GLU A 111 -4.03 10.31 -0.82
N VAL A 112 -4.00 10.99 0.33
CA VAL A 112 -4.72 10.52 1.52
C VAL A 112 -6.22 10.41 1.25
N LEU A 113 -6.80 11.39 0.57
CA LEU A 113 -8.21 11.37 0.21
C LEU A 113 -8.57 10.17 -0.68
N VAL A 114 -7.76 9.88 -1.69
CA VAL A 114 -7.96 8.73 -2.59
C VAL A 114 -7.97 7.43 -1.79
N LYS A 115 -6.99 7.23 -0.89
CA LYS A 115 -6.90 6.02 -0.06
C LYS A 115 -8.03 5.93 0.96
N VAL A 116 -8.39 7.03 1.63
CA VAL A 116 -9.54 7.08 2.55
C VAL A 116 -10.83 6.68 1.83
N ARG A 117 -11.06 7.20 0.63
CA ARG A 117 -12.23 6.84 -0.21
C ARG A 117 -12.22 5.36 -0.59
N ALA A 118 -11.09 4.86 -1.07
CA ALA A 118 -10.95 3.46 -1.45
C ALA A 118 -11.21 2.54 -0.25
N PHE A 119 -10.62 2.86 0.89
CA PHE A 119 -10.79 2.10 2.13
C PHE A 119 -12.24 2.07 2.62
N LEU A 120 -12.91 3.23 2.68
CA LEU A 120 -14.28 3.33 3.17
C LEU A 120 -15.33 2.79 2.18
N LYS A 121 -15.04 2.77 0.85
CA LYS A 121 -15.89 2.13 -0.16
C LYS A 121 -15.80 0.61 -0.09
N ASN A 122 -14.61 0.05 0.03
CA ASN A 122 -14.43 -1.41 0.10
C ASN A 122 -15.05 -2.01 1.36
N ASN A 123 -15.04 -1.28 2.49
CA ASN A 123 -15.72 -1.72 3.72
C ASN A 123 -17.26 -1.62 3.67
N SER A 124 -17.85 -0.86 2.74
CA SER A 124 -19.31 -0.79 2.59
C SER A 124 -19.94 -1.98 1.82
N VAL A 125 -19.13 -2.77 1.15
CA VAL A 125 -19.56 -4.01 0.44
C VAL A 125 -19.51 -5.23 1.37
N GLN A 126 -18.86 -5.15 2.53
CA GLN A 126 -18.70 -6.28 3.45
C GLN A 126 -19.71 -6.32 4.64
N GLU A 127 -20.64 -5.36 4.73
CA GLU A 127 -21.64 -5.37 5.82
C GLU A 127 -22.82 -6.35 5.63
N SER A 128 -22.82 -7.19 4.58
CA SER A 128 -23.93 -8.13 4.33
C SER A 128 -23.59 -9.63 4.46
N GLU A 129 -22.46 -10.03 5.03
CA GLU A 129 -22.30 -11.45 5.42
C GLU A 129 -21.41 -11.64 6.65
N SER A 130 -22.10 -11.87 7.79
CA SER A 130 -21.85 -12.79 8.91
C SER A 130 -20.48 -12.90 9.60
N ALA A 131 -20.51 -12.65 10.90
CA ALA A 131 -19.84 -13.36 12.01
C ALA A 131 -19.05 -14.63 11.66
N GLY A 132 -17.75 -14.60 11.89
CA GLY A 132 -16.88 -15.79 11.91
C GLY A 132 -15.46 -15.41 11.52
N GLY A 133 -14.48 -15.75 12.38
CA GLY A 133 -13.06 -15.43 12.20
C GLY A 133 -12.58 -15.73 10.78
N GLU A 134 -12.26 -14.70 10.02
CA GLU A 134 -11.73 -14.89 8.69
C GLU A 134 -10.21 -14.94 8.72
N SER A 135 -9.71 -16.17 8.65
CA SER A 135 -8.48 -16.45 7.94
C SER A 135 -8.54 -15.76 6.57
N LEU A 136 -7.47 -15.09 6.17
CA LEU A 136 -7.25 -14.57 4.83
C LEU A 136 -7.74 -15.59 3.80
N LYS A 137 -8.89 -15.36 3.16
CA LYS A 137 -9.30 -16.16 2.00
C LYS A 137 -8.28 -15.90 0.90
N PRO A 138 -7.63 -16.93 0.34
CA PRO A 138 -6.81 -16.76 -0.84
C PRO A 138 -7.70 -16.22 -1.95
N LEU A 139 -7.34 -15.04 -2.49
CA LEU A 139 -7.93 -14.52 -3.71
C LEU A 139 -7.68 -15.57 -4.81
N SER A 140 -8.70 -16.18 -5.32
CA SER A 140 -8.82 -17.07 -6.50
C SER A 140 -7.91 -18.30 -6.66
N GLY A 141 -6.81 -18.46 -5.93
CA GLY A 141 -5.86 -19.59 -6.10
C GLY A 141 -5.08 -19.59 -7.43
N GLN A 142 -5.23 -18.57 -8.26
CA GLN A 142 -4.61 -18.47 -9.60
C GLN A 142 -3.11 -18.17 -9.53
N LEU A 143 -2.64 -17.63 -8.41
CA LEU A 143 -1.24 -17.27 -8.18
C LEU A 143 -0.39 -18.41 -7.62
N ILE A 144 -0.99 -19.54 -7.22
CA ILE A 144 -0.27 -20.67 -6.62
C ILE A 144 0.83 -21.17 -7.55
N GLY A 145 2.07 -21.12 -7.04
CA GLY A 145 3.25 -21.59 -7.77
C GLY A 145 3.74 -20.66 -8.89
N LYS A 146 3.09 -19.50 -9.07
CA LYS A 146 3.56 -18.48 -10.00
C LYS A 146 4.83 -17.83 -9.49
N LYS A 147 5.81 -17.66 -10.37
CA LYS A 147 7.08 -17.00 -10.06
C LYS A 147 6.99 -15.53 -10.44
N ILE A 148 7.05 -14.66 -9.45
CA ILE A 148 7.05 -13.21 -9.61
C ILE A 148 8.45 -12.69 -9.31
N MET A 149 9.02 -11.89 -10.21
CA MET A 149 10.24 -11.12 -9.91
C MET A 149 9.83 -9.71 -9.50
N LEU A 150 10.23 -9.31 -8.32
CA LEU A 150 10.09 -7.94 -7.83
C LEU A 150 11.42 -7.22 -7.97
N VAL A 151 11.42 -6.07 -8.62
CA VAL A 151 12.59 -5.18 -8.74
C VAL A 151 12.25 -3.88 -8.02
N GLU A 152 12.78 -3.72 -6.81
CA GLU A 152 12.45 -2.66 -5.86
C GLU A 152 13.61 -2.46 -4.90
N ASP A 153 14.12 -1.24 -4.76
CA ASP A 153 15.24 -0.91 -3.86
C ASP A 153 14.77 -0.61 -2.43
N ASP A 154 13.53 -0.18 -2.26
CA ASP A 154 12.93 0.00 -0.93
C ASP A 154 12.69 -1.37 -0.29
N SER A 155 13.54 -1.70 0.69
CA SER A 155 13.48 -2.98 1.41
C SER A 155 12.16 -3.19 2.15
N PHE A 156 11.51 -2.11 2.58
CA PHE A 156 10.24 -2.17 3.29
C PHE A 156 9.09 -2.51 2.33
N LEU A 157 8.99 -1.79 1.21
CA LEU A 157 7.95 -2.05 0.22
C LEU A 157 8.12 -3.45 -0.38
N SER A 158 9.36 -3.86 -0.65
CA SER A 158 9.65 -5.21 -1.13
C SER A 158 9.23 -6.29 -0.13
N ASP A 159 9.47 -6.08 1.18
CA ASP A 159 9.05 -7.03 2.23
C ASP A 159 7.52 -7.16 2.34
N ILE A 160 6.79 -6.03 2.24
CA ILE A 160 5.32 -6.05 2.27
C ILE A 160 4.75 -6.81 1.07
N ILE A 161 5.21 -6.47 -0.14
CA ILE A 161 4.77 -7.15 -1.37
C ILE A 161 5.15 -8.64 -1.30
N ALA A 162 6.36 -8.96 -0.83
CA ALA A 162 6.83 -10.32 -0.67
C ALA A 162 5.95 -11.15 0.28
N ARG A 163 5.61 -10.60 1.45
CA ARG A 163 4.71 -11.27 2.42
C ARG A 163 3.33 -11.52 1.82
N LYS A 164 2.80 -10.56 1.10
CA LYS A 164 1.48 -10.69 0.46
C LYS A 164 1.50 -11.75 -0.64
N LEU A 165 2.48 -11.71 -1.53
CA LEU A 165 2.66 -12.73 -2.59
C LEU A 165 2.92 -14.13 -2.01
N SER A 166 3.67 -14.22 -0.91
CA SER A 166 3.91 -15.49 -0.22
C SER A 166 2.62 -16.05 0.41
N ALA A 167 1.75 -15.20 0.94
CA ALA A 167 0.43 -15.61 1.42
C ALA A 167 -0.43 -16.21 0.30
N GLU A 168 -0.30 -15.69 -0.92
CA GLU A 168 -0.93 -16.24 -2.14
C GLU A 168 -0.17 -17.46 -2.73
N LYS A 169 0.85 -17.98 -2.02
CA LYS A 169 1.68 -19.11 -2.43
C LYS A 169 2.45 -18.90 -3.74
N CYS A 170 2.82 -17.64 -4.04
CA CYS A 170 3.74 -17.31 -5.11
C CYS A 170 5.18 -17.66 -4.75
N LEU A 171 5.99 -17.92 -5.77
CA LEU A 171 7.44 -17.96 -5.68
C LEU A 171 7.98 -16.57 -6.00
N LEU A 172 8.77 -15.98 -5.12
CA LEU A 172 9.30 -14.64 -5.28
C LEU A 172 10.80 -14.68 -5.58
N ALA A 173 11.23 -13.96 -6.61
CA ALA A 173 12.61 -13.53 -6.83
C ALA A 173 12.67 -12.01 -6.58
N HIS A 174 13.64 -11.54 -5.80
CA HIS A 174 13.80 -10.12 -5.50
C HIS A 174 15.14 -9.61 -5.97
N ALA A 175 15.16 -8.47 -6.64
CA ALA A 175 16.33 -7.73 -7.07
C ALA A 175 16.22 -6.29 -6.58
N LYS A 176 17.33 -5.71 -6.11
CA LYS A 176 17.36 -4.35 -5.53
C LYS A 176 17.64 -3.27 -6.57
N ASP A 177 18.17 -3.67 -7.71
CA ASP A 177 18.55 -2.78 -8.79
C ASP A 177 18.47 -3.47 -10.16
N ALA A 178 18.68 -2.69 -11.20
CA ALA A 178 18.60 -3.17 -12.57
C ALA A 178 19.69 -4.19 -12.95
N GLU A 179 20.89 -4.13 -12.37
CA GLU A 179 21.98 -5.04 -12.67
C GLU A 179 21.73 -6.42 -12.06
N GLU A 180 21.29 -6.45 -10.81
CA GLU A 180 20.87 -7.68 -10.15
C GLU A 180 19.71 -8.34 -10.89
N ALA A 181 18.69 -7.57 -11.28
CA ALA A 181 17.55 -8.05 -12.04
C ALA A 181 17.97 -8.70 -13.38
N LEU A 182 18.85 -8.04 -14.14
CA LEU A 182 19.37 -8.59 -15.41
C LEU A 182 20.20 -9.86 -15.18
N GLY A 183 20.96 -9.94 -14.09
CA GLY A 183 21.73 -11.13 -13.72
C GLY A 183 20.87 -12.33 -13.32
N MET A 184 19.68 -12.08 -12.80
CA MET A 184 18.77 -13.11 -12.29
C MET A 184 17.72 -13.55 -13.30
N VAL A 185 17.21 -12.66 -14.15
CA VAL A 185 16.00 -12.88 -14.96
C VAL A 185 16.09 -14.10 -15.87
N GLU A 186 17.24 -14.36 -16.50
CA GLU A 186 17.44 -15.54 -17.37
C GLU A 186 17.51 -16.86 -16.60
N LYS A 187 17.94 -16.84 -15.35
CA LYS A 187 18.00 -18.03 -14.50
C LYS A 187 16.64 -18.31 -13.87
N GLU A 188 15.99 -17.27 -13.38
CA GLU A 188 14.73 -17.38 -12.66
C GLU A 188 13.54 -17.61 -13.58
N MET A 189 13.59 -17.06 -14.81
CA MET A 189 12.50 -17.16 -15.79
C MET A 189 11.13 -16.90 -15.14
N PRO A 190 10.88 -15.69 -14.59
CA PRO A 190 9.65 -15.41 -13.88
C PRO A 190 8.44 -15.39 -14.81
N ASP A 191 7.25 -15.70 -14.28
CA ASP A 191 5.98 -15.57 -15.01
C ASP A 191 5.62 -14.10 -15.24
N MET A 192 6.14 -13.19 -14.38
CA MET A 192 5.92 -11.73 -14.44
C MET A 192 7.02 -10.98 -13.70
N ILE A 193 7.26 -9.74 -14.09
CA ILE A 193 8.15 -8.81 -13.41
C ILE A 193 7.34 -7.61 -12.91
N LEU A 194 7.42 -7.32 -11.62
CA LEU A 194 7.01 -6.06 -11.01
C LEU A 194 8.25 -5.18 -10.93
N LEU A 195 8.22 -4.02 -11.56
CA LEU A 195 9.39 -3.18 -11.76
C LEU A 195 9.15 -1.76 -11.28
N ASP A 196 9.88 -1.33 -10.27
CA ASP A 196 9.91 0.09 -9.92
C ASP A 196 10.61 0.93 -11.01
N ILE A 197 10.09 2.11 -11.22
CA ILE A 197 10.70 3.08 -12.14
C ILE A 197 11.90 3.77 -11.51
N LEU A 198 11.83 4.03 -10.20
CA LEU A 198 12.89 4.74 -9.45
C LEU A 198 13.83 3.72 -8.82
N LEU A 199 14.86 3.32 -9.56
CA LEU A 199 15.89 2.41 -9.07
C LEU A 199 17.24 3.13 -8.98
N PRO A 200 18.12 2.69 -8.07
CA PRO A 200 19.49 3.21 -8.02
C PRO A 200 20.28 2.83 -9.28
N GLY A 201 21.08 3.76 -9.77
CA GLY A 201 21.90 3.57 -10.97
C GLY A 201 21.08 3.69 -12.25
N LYS A 202 20.62 2.58 -12.81
CA LYS A 202 19.77 2.55 -14.02
C LYS A 202 18.29 2.64 -13.65
N SER A 203 17.57 3.50 -14.34
CA SER A 203 16.12 3.62 -14.13
C SER A 203 15.35 2.35 -14.56
N GLY A 204 14.17 2.14 -13.99
CA GLY A 204 13.30 1.04 -14.39
C GLY A 204 12.91 1.07 -15.87
N PHE A 205 12.89 2.26 -16.51
CA PHE A 205 12.66 2.35 -17.96
C PHE A 205 13.83 1.78 -18.77
N GLU A 206 15.07 2.03 -18.36
CA GLU A 206 16.26 1.46 -19.02
C GLU A 206 16.34 -0.06 -18.83
N LEU A 207 15.94 -0.54 -17.65
CA LEU A 207 15.81 -1.98 -17.41
C LEU A 207 14.72 -2.58 -18.29
N LEU A 208 13.55 -1.96 -18.38
CA LEU A 208 12.45 -2.41 -19.24
C LEU A 208 12.88 -2.51 -20.69
N GLU A 209 13.57 -1.51 -21.21
CA GLU A 209 14.11 -1.51 -22.58
C GLU A 209 15.09 -2.68 -22.78
N SER A 210 15.99 -2.91 -21.82
CA SER A 210 16.93 -4.03 -21.83
C SER A 210 16.22 -5.39 -21.84
N LEU A 211 15.20 -5.57 -21.00
CA LEU A 211 14.39 -6.78 -20.93
C LEU A 211 13.65 -7.04 -22.25
N LYS A 212 13.03 -6.01 -22.83
CA LYS A 212 12.28 -6.12 -24.09
C LYS A 212 13.17 -6.29 -25.31
N GLY A 213 14.42 -5.84 -25.21
CA GLY A 213 15.47 -6.10 -26.23
C GLY A 213 16.06 -7.51 -26.19
N ASN A 214 15.93 -8.24 -25.07
CA ASN A 214 16.51 -9.57 -24.90
C ASN A 214 15.56 -10.68 -25.43
N PRO A 215 15.92 -11.41 -26.51
CA PRO A 215 15.06 -12.43 -27.12
C PRO A 215 14.57 -13.52 -26.17
N LYS A 216 15.32 -13.85 -25.11
CA LYS A 216 14.98 -14.91 -24.17
C LYS A 216 13.88 -14.54 -23.20
N VAL A 217 13.81 -13.25 -22.80
CA VAL A 217 12.93 -12.77 -21.72
C VAL A 217 11.95 -11.70 -22.17
N LYS A 218 12.03 -11.20 -23.40
CA LYS A 218 11.17 -10.12 -23.93
C LYS A 218 9.68 -10.37 -23.80
N ASN A 219 9.27 -11.64 -23.80
CA ASN A 219 7.87 -12.04 -23.70
C ASN A 219 7.33 -12.06 -22.25
N ILE A 220 8.22 -11.96 -21.25
CA ILE A 220 7.80 -11.88 -19.86
C ILE A 220 7.02 -10.59 -19.66
N PRO A 221 5.78 -10.63 -19.16
CA PRO A 221 5.01 -9.42 -18.87
C PRO A 221 5.68 -8.60 -17.77
N VAL A 222 5.81 -7.30 -18.02
CA VAL A 222 6.37 -6.35 -17.05
C VAL A 222 5.28 -5.36 -16.65
N VAL A 223 5.05 -5.27 -15.36
CA VAL A 223 4.17 -4.28 -14.72
C VAL A 223 5.06 -3.25 -14.06
N LEU A 224 4.91 -1.99 -14.46
CA LEU A 224 5.64 -0.87 -13.84
C LEU A 224 4.95 -0.43 -12.56
N LEU A 225 5.73 -0.17 -11.52
CA LEU A 225 5.33 0.46 -10.29
C LEU A 225 5.92 1.88 -10.24
N SER A 226 5.14 2.88 -9.81
CA SER A 226 5.62 4.26 -9.70
C SER A 226 4.93 5.00 -8.56
N ASN A 227 5.66 5.86 -7.88
CA ASN A 227 5.07 6.78 -6.91
C ASN A 227 4.27 7.91 -7.56
N LEU A 228 4.57 8.24 -8.81
CA LEU A 228 3.95 9.34 -9.57
C LEU A 228 3.27 8.82 -10.83
N GLY A 229 2.04 9.28 -11.09
CA GLY A 229 1.24 8.93 -12.25
C GLY A 229 1.29 9.98 -13.37
N GLN A 230 2.46 10.51 -13.74
CA GLN A 230 2.55 11.47 -14.83
C GLN A 230 2.18 10.79 -16.16
N LYS A 231 1.36 11.47 -16.97
CA LYS A 231 0.95 10.94 -18.28
C LYS A 231 2.14 10.57 -19.17
N SER A 232 3.21 11.37 -19.11
CA SER A 232 4.47 11.13 -19.84
C SER A 232 5.08 9.76 -19.49
N ASP A 233 5.07 9.38 -18.21
CA ASP A 233 5.68 8.14 -17.73
C ASP A 233 4.83 6.92 -18.11
N ILE A 234 3.52 7.06 -18.00
CA ILE A 234 2.57 6.03 -18.44
C ILE A 234 2.73 5.78 -19.95
N GLU A 235 2.79 6.84 -20.77
CA GLU A 235 2.97 6.72 -22.22
C GLU A 235 4.34 6.12 -22.58
N LYS A 236 5.40 6.52 -21.86
CA LYS A 236 6.74 5.97 -22.01
C LYS A 236 6.78 4.48 -21.69
N GLY A 237 6.23 4.08 -20.55
CA GLY A 237 6.15 2.66 -20.15
C GLY A 237 5.42 1.81 -21.19
N LYS A 238 4.28 2.27 -21.70
CA LYS A 238 3.53 1.59 -22.77
C LYS A 238 4.33 1.43 -24.05
N LYS A 239 5.02 2.50 -24.50
CA LYS A 239 5.88 2.47 -25.69
C LYS A 239 7.03 1.48 -25.55
N LEU A 240 7.58 1.33 -24.36
CA LEU A 240 8.66 0.39 -24.05
C LEU A 240 8.17 -1.05 -23.84
N GLY A 241 6.86 -1.28 -23.90
CA GLY A 241 6.28 -2.63 -23.84
C GLY A 241 5.90 -3.12 -22.43
N ALA A 242 5.71 -2.21 -21.47
CA ALA A 242 5.05 -2.57 -20.21
C ALA A 242 3.58 -2.94 -20.47
N VAL A 243 3.10 -4.00 -19.81
CA VAL A 243 1.70 -4.47 -19.96
C VAL A 243 0.74 -3.68 -19.08
N ARG A 244 1.23 -3.18 -17.94
CA ARG A 244 0.47 -2.33 -17.00
C ARG A 244 1.40 -1.29 -16.38
N PHE A 245 0.78 -0.21 -15.90
CA PHE A 245 1.42 0.83 -15.11
C PHE A 245 0.58 1.05 -13.85
N LEU A 246 1.17 0.83 -12.69
CA LEU A 246 0.51 0.94 -11.40
C LEU A 246 1.11 2.10 -10.62
N ILE A 247 0.25 2.93 -10.05
CA ILE A 247 0.68 4.05 -9.20
C ILE A 247 0.61 3.56 -7.76
N LYS A 248 1.77 3.41 -7.10
CA LYS A 248 1.90 2.88 -5.73
C LYS A 248 0.99 3.62 -4.75
N ALA A 249 0.90 4.94 -4.88
CA ALA A 249 0.12 5.82 -4.02
C ALA A 249 -1.40 5.63 -4.12
N THR A 250 -1.91 5.06 -5.22
CA THR A 250 -3.36 4.94 -5.46
C THR A 250 -3.92 3.54 -5.29
N LEU A 251 -3.07 2.54 -5.05
CA LEU A 251 -3.47 1.14 -4.98
C LEU A 251 -3.17 0.55 -3.59
N SER A 252 -4.15 -0.14 -3.03
CA SER A 252 -3.93 -1.04 -1.91
C SER A 252 -3.11 -2.27 -2.34
N LEU A 253 -2.51 -2.96 -1.39
CA LEU A 253 -1.81 -4.22 -1.69
C LEU A 253 -2.71 -5.26 -2.34
N ASP A 254 -3.98 -5.33 -1.92
CA ASP A 254 -4.96 -6.25 -2.51
C ASP A 254 -5.26 -5.91 -3.96
N GLU A 255 -5.33 -4.63 -4.31
CA GLU A 255 -5.49 -4.19 -5.69
C GLU A 255 -4.25 -4.50 -6.54
N VAL A 256 -3.03 -4.36 -5.98
CA VAL A 256 -1.80 -4.77 -6.67
C VAL A 256 -1.83 -6.28 -6.97
N ILE A 257 -2.23 -7.12 -6.00
CA ILE A 257 -2.38 -8.57 -6.22
C ILE A 257 -3.45 -8.86 -7.28
N GLY A 258 -4.59 -8.19 -7.23
CA GLY A 258 -5.64 -8.32 -8.26
C GLY A 258 -5.13 -7.98 -9.67
N GLN A 259 -4.33 -6.92 -9.80
CA GLN A 259 -3.71 -6.55 -11.08
C GLN A 259 -2.70 -7.59 -11.58
N ILE A 260 -1.94 -8.22 -10.67
CA ILE A 260 -1.04 -9.32 -11.00
C ILE A 260 -1.84 -10.52 -11.53
N GLU A 261 -2.93 -10.89 -10.87
CA GLU A 261 -3.80 -11.99 -11.30
C GLU A 261 -4.42 -11.74 -12.70
N GLU A 262 -4.92 -10.54 -12.93
CA GLU A 262 -5.48 -10.15 -14.24
C GLU A 262 -4.43 -10.30 -15.35
N VAL A 263 -3.23 -9.74 -15.18
CA VAL A 263 -2.16 -9.80 -16.18
C VAL A 263 -1.73 -11.24 -16.46
N LEU A 264 -1.56 -12.07 -15.42
CA LEU A 264 -1.18 -13.48 -15.59
C LEU A 264 -2.28 -14.33 -16.25
N THR A 265 -3.54 -13.90 -16.15
CA THR A 265 -4.67 -14.56 -16.79
C THR A 265 -4.78 -14.15 -18.27
N GLU A 266 -4.57 -12.87 -18.58
CA GLU A 266 -4.58 -12.31 -19.94
C GLU A 266 -3.45 -12.88 -20.81
N THR A 267 -2.27 -13.12 -20.21
CA THR A 267 -1.09 -13.61 -20.92
C THR A 267 -1.16 -15.11 -21.28
N LYS A 268 -2.16 -15.84 -20.77
CA LYS A 268 -2.38 -17.27 -21.11
C LYS A 268 -3.28 -17.49 -22.33
N LYS A 269 -3.83 -16.43 -22.91
CA LYS A 269 -4.63 -16.47 -24.15
C LYS A 269 -3.75 -16.11 -25.35
#